data_826d6becdb6456b9ba79b5d9530e8013
#
_entry.id   826d6becdb6456b9ba79b5d9530e8013
#
_cell.length_a   1.000
_cell.length_b   1.000
_cell.length_c   1.000
_cell.angle_alpha   90.00
_cell.angle_beta   90.00
_cell.angle_gamma   90.00
#
_symmetry.space_group_name_H-M   'P 1'
#
loop_
_entity.id
_entity.type
_entity.pdbx_description
1 polymer ?
#
loop_
_entity_poly.entity_id
_entity_poly.type
_entity_poly.pdbx_seq_one_letter_code
_entity_poly.pdbx_strand_id
1 'polypeptide(L)'
;MTGSSGHLGEALVRVLSAEGDDVVGLDLLSSARLGVTGSIVDRALVRRSVAGVDAVIHTATLHKPHVITHDRAAFVATNVSGTLNLLEAAADAGVGAFVFVSTTSTFGRALTPPADAPAAWITEDVPPVPKNIYGATKTAAEDLCELVHRDRQLPCVILRTSRFFPETDDRDDMRAGFDDLNLKVNELLYRRVDLDDVVSACRLAVARAGALGFGRYIVSATTPFAPDHLVALRGEAPSVVRRLFPEYEQIFALRGWKMLASIDRVYVNARARHDLGWRPRYDFAHALDCLRAGQDPRSPLALGIGAKGYHAEPTGVYTPGSTSSG
;
A
#
# COMPACT_ATOMS: atom_id res chain seq x y z
N MET A 1 -14.51 -9.35 -1.83
CA MET A 1 -13.54 -8.26 -2.03
C MET A 1 -14.20 -6.90 -1.98
N THR A 2 -13.72 -5.96 -1.17
CA THR A 2 -14.25 -4.59 -1.15
C THR A 2 -13.27 -3.62 -1.80
N GLY A 3 -13.78 -2.49 -2.34
CA GLY A 3 -12.94 -1.55 -3.11
C GLY A 3 -12.49 -2.11 -4.45
N SER A 4 -13.32 -2.95 -5.07
CA SER A 4 -13.00 -3.76 -6.27
C SER A 4 -12.74 -2.94 -7.53
N SER A 5 -13.16 -1.68 -7.58
CA SER A 5 -12.94 -0.76 -8.72
C SER A 5 -11.70 0.14 -8.54
N GLY A 6 -11.10 0.14 -7.34
CA GLY A 6 -9.86 0.89 -7.06
C GLY A 6 -8.62 0.23 -7.67
N HIS A 7 -7.45 0.89 -7.56
CA HIS A 7 -6.16 0.39 -8.08
C HIS A 7 -5.85 -1.05 -7.66
N LEU A 8 -5.72 -1.27 -6.36
CA LEU A 8 -5.42 -2.59 -5.83
C LEU A 8 -6.60 -3.54 -6.00
N GLY A 9 -7.83 -3.02 -5.85
CA GLY A 9 -9.04 -3.79 -6.01
C GLY A 9 -9.15 -4.43 -7.38
N GLU A 10 -9.01 -3.63 -8.44
CA GLU A 10 -9.07 -4.16 -9.82
C GLU A 10 -7.92 -5.12 -10.12
N ALA A 11 -6.70 -4.83 -9.62
CA ALA A 11 -5.56 -5.71 -9.78
C ALA A 11 -5.82 -7.10 -9.16
N LEU A 12 -6.34 -7.12 -7.93
CA LEU A 12 -6.72 -8.36 -7.24
C LEU A 12 -7.84 -9.10 -7.98
N VAL A 13 -8.89 -8.40 -8.40
CA VAL A 13 -9.98 -9.01 -9.18
C VAL A 13 -9.44 -9.67 -10.45
N ARG A 14 -8.58 -8.98 -11.21
CA ARG A 14 -8.00 -9.54 -12.44
C ARG A 14 -7.17 -10.79 -12.18
N VAL A 15 -6.31 -10.75 -11.16
CA VAL A 15 -5.40 -11.88 -10.86
C VAL A 15 -6.19 -13.06 -10.30
N LEU A 16 -7.04 -12.85 -9.29
CA LEU A 16 -7.81 -13.92 -8.65
C LEU A 16 -8.75 -14.60 -9.66
N SER A 17 -9.48 -13.82 -10.47
CA SER A 17 -10.34 -14.40 -11.52
C SER A 17 -9.57 -15.16 -12.59
N ALA A 18 -8.36 -14.70 -12.96
CA ALA A 18 -7.51 -15.41 -13.91
C ALA A 18 -6.96 -16.73 -13.36
N GLU A 19 -6.87 -16.87 -12.05
CA GLU A 19 -6.47 -18.09 -11.34
C GLU A 19 -7.64 -19.05 -11.06
N GLY A 20 -8.87 -18.62 -11.36
CA GLY A 20 -10.06 -19.44 -11.22
C GLY A 20 -10.82 -19.25 -9.91
N ASP A 21 -10.45 -18.24 -9.11
CA ASP A 21 -11.21 -17.88 -7.91
C ASP A 21 -12.54 -17.25 -8.28
N ASP A 22 -13.60 -17.57 -7.52
CA ASP A 22 -14.90 -16.91 -7.61
C ASP A 22 -14.89 -15.63 -6.77
N VAL A 23 -14.84 -14.46 -7.43
CA VAL A 23 -14.63 -13.18 -6.79
C VAL A 23 -15.91 -12.36 -6.74
N VAL A 24 -16.44 -12.11 -5.54
CA VAL A 24 -17.50 -11.14 -5.31
C VAL A 24 -16.90 -9.77 -5.01
N GLY A 25 -17.08 -8.79 -5.92
CA GLY A 25 -16.62 -7.42 -5.74
C GLY A 25 -17.70 -6.54 -5.10
N LEU A 26 -17.35 -5.73 -4.09
CA LEU A 26 -18.20 -4.70 -3.50
C LEU A 26 -17.51 -3.33 -3.62
N ASP A 27 -18.16 -2.38 -4.30
CA ASP A 27 -17.65 -1.02 -4.48
C ASP A 27 -18.78 0.00 -4.59
N LEU A 28 -18.49 1.27 -4.34
CA LEU A 28 -19.40 2.39 -4.62
C LEU A 28 -19.61 2.58 -6.12
N LEU A 29 -18.58 2.27 -6.93
CA LEU A 29 -18.63 2.37 -8.38
C LEU A 29 -19.05 1.03 -8.98
N SER A 30 -20.01 1.07 -9.91
CA SER A 30 -20.37 -0.13 -10.67
C SER A 30 -19.20 -0.58 -11.55
N SER A 31 -18.87 -1.86 -11.50
CA SER A 31 -17.88 -2.47 -12.37
C SER A 31 -18.54 -3.42 -13.35
N ALA A 32 -18.15 -3.36 -14.63
CA ALA A 32 -18.66 -4.28 -15.66
C ALA A 32 -18.24 -5.74 -15.42
N ARG A 33 -17.29 -6.00 -14.52
CA ARG A 33 -16.71 -7.33 -14.32
C ARG A 33 -17.29 -8.13 -13.17
N LEU A 34 -17.63 -7.47 -12.05
CA LEU A 34 -18.07 -8.17 -10.84
C LEU A 34 -18.82 -7.19 -9.94
N GLY A 35 -19.99 -7.60 -9.40
CA GLY A 35 -20.25 -7.15 -8.09
C GLY A 35 -21.50 -6.48 -7.71
N VAL A 36 -21.43 -6.25 -6.46
CA VAL A 36 -22.40 -5.54 -5.68
C VAL A 36 -22.00 -4.06 -5.63
N THR A 37 -22.87 -3.18 -6.15
CA THR A 37 -22.67 -1.74 -6.02
C THR A 37 -23.28 -1.25 -4.71
N GLY A 38 -22.48 -0.59 -3.88
CA GLY A 38 -22.94 0.02 -2.63
C GLY A 38 -21.84 0.24 -1.61
N SER A 39 -22.24 0.75 -0.46
CA SER A 39 -21.32 1.17 0.61
C SER A 39 -21.10 0.06 1.64
N ILE A 40 -19.85 -0.06 2.12
CA ILE A 40 -19.52 -0.91 3.28
C ILE A 40 -20.13 -0.39 4.60
N VAL A 41 -20.67 0.83 4.60
CA VAL A 41 -21.44 1.37 5.74
C VAL A 41 -22.85 0.76 5.83
N ASP A 42 -23.38 0.24 4.73
CA ASP A 42 -24.65 -0.49 4.72
C ASP A 42 -24.47 -1.91 5.26
N ARG A 43 -24.85 -2.11 6.53
CA ARG A 43 -24.73 -3.41 7.24
C ARG A 43 -25.48 -4.53 6.53
N ALA A 44 -26.67 -4.25 5.99
CA ALA A 44 -27.49 -5.26 5.34
C ALA A 44 -26.86 -5.72 4.02
N LEU A 45 -26.33 -4.76 3.25
CA LEU A 45 -25.58 -5.05 2.02
C LEU A 45 -24.32 -5.87 2.33
N VAL A 46 -23.52 -5.44 3.32
CA VAL A 46 -22.29 -6.13 3.73
C VAL A 46 -22.58 -7.58 4.12
N ARG A 47 -23.59 -7.83 4.95
CA ARG A 47 -23.98 -9.20 5.36
C ARG A 47 -24.33 -10.08 4.16
N ARG A 48 -25.10 -9.56 3.21
CA ARG A 48 -25.44 -10.31 1.99
C ARG A 48 -24.20 -10.59 1.12
N SER A 49 -23.29 -9.64 1.03
CA SER A 49 -22.09 -9.77 0.21
C SER A 49 -21.02 -10.72 0.79
N VAL A 50 -21.03 -10.93 2.11
CA VAL A 50 -20.08 -11.81 2.82
C VAL A 50 -20.63 -13.22 3.00
N ALA A 51 -21.92 -13.45 2.79
CA ALA A 51 -22.52 -14.77 2.95
C ALA A 51 -21.92 -15.80 1.97
N GLY A 52 -21.38 -16.88 2.51
CA GLY A 52 -20.83 -18.00 1.75
C GLY A 52 -19.46 -17.75 1.11
N VAL A 53 -18.73 -16.70 1.48
CA VAL A 53 -17.36 -16.48 1.01
C VAL A 53 -16.33 -17.11 1.96
N ASP A 54 -15.25 -17.66 1.42
CA ASP A 54 -14.17 -18.26 2.20
C ASP A 54 -13.22 -17.21 2.81
N ALA A 55 -13.02 -16.09 2.09
CA ALA A 55 -12.09 -15.04 2.49
C ALA A 55 -12.61 -13.63 2.16
N VAL A 56 -12.22 -12.65 2.96
CA VAL A 56 -12.45 -11.23 2.71
C VAL A 56 -11.13 -10.51 2.52
N ILE A 57 -10.93 -9.83 1.38
CA ILE A 57 -9.86 -8.86 1.19
C ILE A 57 -10.49 -7.47 1.21
N HIS A 58 -10.17 -6.69 2.24
CA HIS A 58 -10.76 -5.37 2.46
C HIS A 58 -9.81 -4.25 2.03
N THR A 59 -10.08 -3.65 0.85
CA THR A 59 -9.32 -2.52 0.30
C THR A 59 -10.12 -1.21 0.25
N ALA A 60 -11.46 -1.26 0.40
CA ALA A 60 -12.31 -0.07 0.40
C ALA A 60 -11.93 0.89 1.54
N THR A 61 -11.64 2.14 1.21
CA THR A 61 -11.22 3.15 2.20
C THR A 61 -11.30 4.55 1.61
N LEU A 62 -11.55 5.55 2.44
CA LEU A 62 -11.14 6.92 2.13
C LEU A 62 -9.66 7.06 2.47
N HIS A 63 -8.83 7.47 1.50
CA HIS A 63 -7.39 7.59 1.70
C HIS A 63 -6.88 9.03 1.75
N LYS A 64 -5.56 9.21 1.84
CA LYS A 64 -4.93 10.53 1.99
C LYS A 64 -5.43 11.59 0.99
N PRO A 65 -5.58 11.32 -0.32
CA PRO A 65 -6.15 12.30 -1.25
C PRO A 65 -7.54 12.82 -0.86
N HIS A 66 -8.40 11.96 -0.30
CA HIS A 66 -9.76 12.33 0.12
C HIS A 66 -9.83 13.30 1.31
N VAL A 67 -8.70 13.54 2.02
CA VAL A 67 -8.65 14.54 3.12
C VAL A 67 -8.99 15.96 2.63
N ILE A 68 -8.83 16.23 1.33
CA ILE A 68 -9.15 17.52 0.73
C ILE A 68 -10.67 17.68 0.51
N THR A 69 -11.39 16.59 0.23
CA THR A 69 -12.77 16.62 -0.25
C THR A 69 -13.81 16.04 0.73
N HIS A 70 -13.36 15.30 1.74
CA HIS A 70 -14.24 14.64 2.69
C HIS A 70 -13.98 15.13 4.11
N ASP A 71 -15.04 15.29 4.90
CA ASP A 71 -14.93 15.62 6.30
C ASP A 71 -14.46 14.44 7.16
N ARG A 72 -14.16 14.71 8.42
CA ARG A 72 -13.67 13.68 9.36
C ARG A 72 -14.72 12.62 9.68
N ALA A 73 -15.99 12.98 9.67
CA ALA A 73 -17.10 12.06 9.94
C ALA A 73 -17.21 11.00 8.82
N ALA A 74 -17.05 11.41 7.56
CA ALA A 74 -17.02 10.49 6.43
C ALA A 74 -15.85 9.48 6.55
N PHE A 75 -14.66 9.92 7.00
CA PHE A 75 -13.53 9.02 7.27
C PHE A 75 -13.86 8.01 8.38
N VAL A 76 -14.48 8.45 9.47
CA VAL A 76 -14.90 7.55 10.56
C VAL A 76 -15.97 6.57 10.07
N ALA A 77 -16.99 7.05 9.38
CA ALA A 77 -18.07 6.22 8.86
C ALA A 77 -17.53 5.14 7.90
N THR A 78 -16.68 5.51 6.95
CA THR A 78 -16.15 4.57 5.96
C THR A 78 -15.07 3.67 6.55
N ASN A 79 -14.01 4.27 7.11
CA ASN A 79 -12.80 3.51 7.46
C ASN A 79 -12.92 2.76 8.79
N VAL A 80 -13.77 3.23 9.72
CA VAL A 80 -13.95 2.58 11.03
C VAL A 80 -15.24 1.79 11.06
N SER A 81 -16.40 2.45 10.90
CA SER A 81 -17.70 1.77 10.98
C SER A 81 -17.89 0.77 9.85
N GLY A 82 -17.49 1.12 8.62
CA GLY A 82 -17.54 0.21 7.47
C GLY A 82 -16.65 -1.03 7.67
N THR A 83 -15.43 -0.85 8.22
CA THR A 83 -14.56 -1.98 8.56
C THR A 83 -15.17 -2.85 9.66
N LEU A 84 -15.75 -2.25 10.70
CA LEU A 84 -16.43 -3.01 11.75
C LEU A 84 -17.59 -3.84 11.20
N ASN A 85 -18.42 -3.26 10.31
CA ASN A 85 -19.51 -3.99 9.65
C ASN A 85 -19.00 -5.23 8.90
N LEU A 86 -17.87 -5.12 8.20
CA LEU A 86 -17.25 -6.23 7.48
C LEU A 86 -16.70 -7.29 8.44
N LEU A 87 -16.01 -6.88 9.50
CA LEU A 87 -15.45 -7.79 10.51
C LEU A 87 -16.54 -8.59 11.23
N GLU A 88 -17.62 -7.92 11.68
CA GLU A 88 -18.76 -8.58 12.30
C GLU A 88 -19.44 -9.57 11.34
N ALA A 89 -19.71 -9.13 10.11
CA ALA A 89 -20.33 -9.99 9.10
C ALA A 89 -19.44 -11.19 8.72
N ALA A 90 -18.13 -10.99 8.61
CA ALA A 90 -17.17 -12.06 8.34
C ALA A 90 -17.11 -13.09 9.49
N ALA A 91 -17.09 -12.61 10.74
CA ALA A 91 -17.12 -13.47 11.91
C ALA A 91 -18.44 -14.25 12.01
N ASP A 92 -19.60 -13.59 11.77
CA ASP A 92 -20.91 -14.24 11.77
C ASP A 92 -21.06 -15.30 10.67
N ALA A 93 -20.43 -15.08 9.50
CA ALA A 93 -20.43 -16.00 8.37
C ALA A 93 -19.38 -17.12 8.47
N GLY A 94 -18.50 -17.10 9.47
CA GLY A 94 -17.45 -18.10 9.63
C GLY A 94 -16.33 -18.01 8.57
N VAL A 95 -16.04 -16.81 8.07
CA VAL A 95 -14.99 -16.55 7.07
C VAL A 95 -13.64 -17.04 7.60
N GLY A 96 -12.91 -17.81 6.80
CA GLY A 96 -11.62 -18.41 7.16
C GLY A 96 -10.42 -17.45 7.11
N ALA A 97 -10.54 -16.31 6.42
CA ALA A 97 -9.47 -15.31 6.30
C ALA A 97 -10.03 -13.91 6.10
N PHE A 98 -9.57 -12.96 6.91
CA PHE A 98 -9.83 -11.53 6.73
C PHE A 98 -8.51 -10.79 6.52
N VAL A 99 -8.29 -10.26 5.31
CA VAL A 99 -7.10 -9.49 4.99
C VAL A 99 -7.45 -8.01 4.92
N PHE A 100 -6.91 -7.23 5.85
CA PHE A 100 -7.11 -5.79 5.91
C PHE A 100 -5.94 -5.05 5.27
N VAL A 101 -6.18 -4.38 4.15
CA VAL A 101 -5.17 -3.53 3.53
C VAL A 101 -5.12 -2.19 4.25
N SER A 102 -4.10 -2.06 5.11
CA SER A 102 -3.77 -0.85 5.84
C SER A 102 -2.67 -0.05 5.12
N THR A 103 -1.99 0.82 5.84
CA THR A 103 -1.05 1.78 5.26
C THR A 103 0.10 2.09 6.21
N THR A 104 1.29 2.40 5.68
CA THR A 104 2.39 2.96 6.47
C THR A 104 2.09 4.38 7.00
N SER A 105 0.99 5.03 6.58
CA SER A 105 0.54 6.31 7.15
C SER A 105 0.13 6.20 8.62
N THR A 106 -0.13 5.01 9.14
CA THR A 106 -0.36 4.76 10.57
C THR A 106 0.84 5.17 11.43
N PHE A 107 2.06 4.99 10.95
CA PHE A 107 3.28 5.41 11.66
C PHE A 107 3.40 6.94 11.80
N GLY A 108 2.84 7.70 10.87
CA GLY A 108 2.66 9.14 10.95
C GLY A 108 3.92 9.94 11.31
N ARG A 109 4.01 10.45 12.55
CA ARG A 109 5.15 11.28 13.00
C ARG A 109 6.44 10.48 13.16
N ALA A 110 6.37 9.18 13.43
CA ALA A 110 7.56 8.33 13.53
C ALA A 110 8.34 8.26 12.20
N LEU A 111 7.71 8.59 11.07
CA LEU A 111 8.33 8.63 9.75
C LEU A 111 9.19 9.89 9.51
N THR A 112 9.19 10.84 10.43
CA THR A 112 9.91 12.11 10.27
C THR A 112 10.74 12.37 11.51
N PRO A 113 11.92 11.74 11.62
CA PRO A 113 12.83 11.97 12.74
C PRO A 113 13.33 13.42 12.73
N PRO A 114 13.79 13.97 13.87
CA PRO A 114 14.47 15.25 13.94
C PRO A 114 15.60 15.39 12.92
N ALA A 115 15.95 16.61 12.55
CA ALA A 115 16.93 16.86 11.48
C ALA A 115 18.32 16.28 11.80
N ASP A 116 18.70 16.27 13.07
CA ASP A 116 19.97 15.77 13.62
C ASP A 116 19.95 14.28 13.98
N ALA A 117 18.78 13.62 13.88
CA ALA A 117 18.65 12.19 14.16
C ALA A 117 18.94 11.35 12.92
N PRO A 118 19.37 10.07 13.10
CA PRO A 118 19.46 9.10 12.01
C PRO A 118 18.12 8.92 11.28
N ALA A 119 18.16 8.32 10.09
CA ALA A 119 16.95 7.88 9.41
C ALA A 119 16.19 6.87 10.28
N ALA A 120 14.86 6.93 10.27
CA ALA A 120 14.04 6.03 11.06
C ALA A 120 14.02 4.62 10.46
N TRP A 121 14.33 3.62 11.28
CA TRP A 121 14.20 2.20 10.94
C TRP A 121 12.82 1.71 11.33
N ILE A 122 11.94 1.55 10.37
CA ILE A 122 10.52 1.30 10.60
C ILE A 122 10.22 -0.18 10.46
N THR A 123 9.96 -0.82 11.59
CA THR A 123 9.40 -2.17 11.71
C THR A 123 7.94 -2.09 12.18
N GLU A 124 7.26 -3.22 12.24
CA GLU A 124 5.88 -3.31 12.74
C GLU A 124 5.75 -2.92 14.22
N ASP A 125 6.83 -2.99 14.99
CA ASP A 125 6.88 -2.68 16.42
C ASP A 125 6.95 -1.17 16.72
N VAL A 126 7.17 -0.34 15.69
CA VAL A 126 7.12 1.12 15.84
C VAL A 126 5.68 1.55 16.13
N PRO A 127 5.42 2.23 17.27
CA PRO A 127 4.08 2.66 17.64
C PRO A 127 3.45 3.59 16.61
N PRO A 128 2.17 3.43 16.28
CA PRO A 128 1.44 4.36 15.43
C PRO A 128 1.34 5.75 16.06
N VAL A 129 1.69 6.80 15.30
CA VAL A 129 1.51 8.21 15.69
C VAL A 129 0.92 8.99 14.50
N PRO A 130 -0.35 8.75 14.14
CA PRO A 130 -0.95 9.30 12.93
C PRO A 130 -0.87 10.82 12.82
N LYS A 131 -0.65 11.34 11.60
CA LYS A 131 -0.57 12.80 11.34
C LYS A 131 -1.90 13.42 10.92
N ASN A 132 -2.85 12.61 10.44
CA ASN A 132 -4.12 13.07 9.87
C ASN A 132 -5.24 12.04 10.12
N ILE A 133 -6.47 12.42 9.77
CA ILE A 133 -7.66 11.59 9.95
C ILE A 133 -7.56 10.25 9.22
N TYR A 134 -6.90 10.19 8.04
CA TYR A 134 -6.70 8.95 7.33
C TYR A 134 -5.87 7.94 8.16
N GLY A 135 -4.69 8.35 8.60
CA GLY A 135 -3.85 7.50 9.45
C GLY A 135 -4.54 7.10 10.75
N ALA A 136 -5.25 8.04 11.40
CA ALA A 136 -5.97 7.79 12.65
C ALA A 136 -7.08 6.74 12.47
N THR A 137 -7.91 6.86 11.42
CA THR A 137 -8.99 5.90 11.15
C THR A 137 -8.47 4.54 10.69
N LYS A 138 -7.33 4.50 9.98
CA LYS A 138 -6.69 3.21 9.63
C LYS A 138 -6.14 2.51 10.87
N THR A 139 -5.52 3.24 11.81
CA THR A 139 -5.06 2.68 13.09
C THR A 139 -6.24 2.12 13.90
N ALA A 140 -7.32 2.89 14.05
CA ALA A 140 -8.52 2.42 14.73
C ALA A 140 -9.11 1.15 14.08
N ALA A 141 -9.09 1.06 12.75
CA ALA A 141 -9.54 -0.13 12.04
C ALA A 141 -8.61 -1.35 12.26
N GLU A 142 -7.29 -1.14 12.37
CA GLU A 142 -6.36 -2.21 12.76
C GLU A 142 -6.65 -2.75 14.16
N ASP A 143 -6.98 -1.87 15.10
CA ASP A 143 -7.34 -2.24 16.48
C ASP A 143 -8.66 -3.02 16.52
N LEU A 144 -9.64 -2.67 15.67
CA LEU A 144 -10.86 -3.44 15.50
C LEU A 144 -10.59 -4.84 14.92
N CYS A 145 -9.68 -4.98 13.97
CA CYS A 145 -9.27 -6.30 13.46
C CYS A 145 -8.70 -7.18 14.59
N GLU A 146 -7.83 -6.62 15.44
CA GLU A 146 -7.27 -7.35 16.58
C GLU A 146 -8.34 -7.71 17.61
N LEU A 147 -9.24 -6.77 17.94
CA LEU A 147 -10.35 -7.00 18.87
C LEU A 147 -11.23 -8.16 18.40
N VAL A 148 -11.72 -8.10 17.14
CA VAL A 148 -12.60 -9.12 16.59
C VAL A 148 -11.90 -10.46 16.45
N HIS A 149 -10.62 -10.48 16.07
CA HIS A 149 -9.83 -11.73 16.12
C HIS A 149 -9.82 -12.33 17.52
N ARG A 150 -9.51 -11.55 18.54
CA ARG A 150 -9.43 -12.03 19.93
C ARG A 150 -10.77 -12.52 20.44
N ASP A 151 -11.86 -11.78 20.17
CA ASP A 151 -13.19 -12.05 20.73
C ASP A 151 -13.96 -13.11 19.95
N ARG A 152 -13.75 -13.20 18.63
CA ARG A 152 -14.53 -14.03 17.71
C ARG A 152 -13.68 -15.05 16.94
N GLN A 153 -12.39 -15.12 17.19
CA GLN A 153 -11.41 -16.02 16.53
C GLN A 153 -11.40 -15.89 14.99
N LEU A 154 -11.82 -14.74 14.42
CA LEU A 154 -11.69 -14.46 13.00
C LEU A 154 -10.21 -14.32 12.65
N PRO A 155 -9.64 -15.14 11.74
CA PRO A 155 -8.26 -14.97 11.32
C PRO A 155 -8.08 -13.65 10.57
N CYS A 156 -7.25 -12.73 11.11
CA CYS A 156 -7.05 -11.39 10.57
C CYS A 156 -5.59 -11.13 10.25
N VAL A 157 -5.28 -10.77 9.00
CA VAL A 157 -3.95 -10.34 8.57
C VAL A 157 -4.02 -8.88 8.10
N ILE A 158 -3.18 -8.04 8.69
CA ILE A 158 -3.10 -6.60 8.40
C ILE A 158 -1.86 -6.34 7.57
N LEU A 159 -2.05 -5.71 6.39
CA LEU A 159 -0.97 -5.35 5.48
C LEU A 159 -0.79 -3.82 5.48
N ARG A 160 0.22 -3.31 6.17
CA ARG A 160 0.61 -1.89 6.15
C ARG A 160 1.40 -1.61 4.87
N THR A 161 0.68 -1.31 3.78
CA THR A 161 1.29 -1.09 2.47
C THR A 161 2.01 0.25 2.40
N SER A 162 3.19 0.26 1.80
CA SER A 162 3.88 1.47 1.36
C SER A 162 3.24 2.01 0.07
N ARG A 163 3.82 3.06 -0.53
CA ARG A 163 3.28 3.65 -1.78
C ARG A 163 3.35 2.65 -2.93
N PHE A 164 2.25 2.47 -3.66
CA PHE A 164 2.19 1.66 -4.89
C PHE A 164 1.43 2.37 -6.03
N PHE A 165 0.91 3.56 -5.78
CA PHE A 165 0.10 4.32 -6.73
C PHE A 165 0.92 4.85 -7.90
N PRO A 166 0.37 4.86 -9.14
CA PRO A 166 1.03 5.39 -10.32
C PRO A 166 0.98 6.92 -10.41
N GLU A 167 0.10 7.60 -9.64
CA GLU A 167 -0.03 9.05 -9.62
C GLU A 167 1.29 9.71 -9.20
N THR A 168 1.48 10.96 -9.65
CA THR A 168 2.66 11.77 -9.31
C THR A 168 2.72 12.08 -7.81
N ASP A 169 3.89 12.50 -7.32
CA ASP A 169 4.06 12.86 -5.90
C ASP A 169 3.17 14.06 -5.53
N ASP A 170 2.66 14.06 -4.30
CA ASP A 170 1.81 15.14 -3.77
C ASP A 170 2.60 16.41 -3.35
N ARG A 171 3.93 16.36 -3.37
CA ARG A 171 4.81 17.47 -3.04
C ARG A 171 5.31 18.17 -4.31
N ASP A 172 5.11 19.49 -4.38
CA ASP A 172 5.52 20.31 -5.52
C ASP A 172 7.03 20.30 -5.72
N ASP A 173 7.81 20.38 -4.65
CA ASP A 173 9.28 20.34 -4.71
C ASP A 173 9.83 19.02 -5.27
N MET A 174 9.17 17.92 -4.98
CA MET A 174 9.55 16.63 -5.53
C MET A 174 9.22 16.53 -7.02
N ARG A 175 8.03 17.00 -7.44
CA ARG A 175 7.65 17.03 -8.86
C ARG A 175 8.53 17.96 -9.68
N ALA A 176 8.87 19.14 -9.14
CA ALA A 176 9.78 20.08 -9.80
C ALA A 176 11.23 19.57 -9.85
N GLY A 177 11.61 18.77 -8.86
CA GLY A 177 12.98 18.31 -8.68
C GLY A 177 13.33 17.00 -9.37
N PHE A 178 12.35 16.16 -9.73
CA PHE A 178 12.58 14.82 -10.24
C PHE A 178 11.63 14.49 -11.40
N ASP A 179 12.14 13.76 -12.38
CA ASP A 179 11.29 12.97 -13.27
C ASP A 179 10.45 11.98 -12.44
N ASP A 180 9.19 11.75 -12.84
CA ASP A 180 8.24 10.94 -12.07
C ASP A 180 8.73 9.48 -11.88
N LEU A 181 9.25 8.87 -12.96
CA LEU A 181 9.78 7.51 -12.87
C LEU A 181 11.09 7.46 -12.07
N ASN A 182 11.96 8.47 -12.22
CA ASN A 182 13.16 8.61 -11.40
C ASN A 182 12.83 8.64 -9.91
N LEU A 183 11.83 9.44 -9.51
CA LEU A 183 11.41 9.51 -8.11
C LEU A 183 10.88 8.16 -7.62
N LYS A 184 10.04 7.50 -8.40
CA LYS A 184 9.47 6.19 -8.07
C LYS A 184 10.53 5.11 -7.93
N VAL A 185 11.55 5.10 -8.78
CA VAL A 185 12.69 4.18 -8.67
C VAL A 185 13.50 4.46 -7.39
N ASN A 186 13.79 5.73 -7.08
CA ASN A 186 14.44 6.09 -5.81
C ASN A 186 13.62 5.62 -4.59
N GLU A 187 12.29 5.71 -4.65
CA GLU A 187 11.41 5.31 -3.55
C GLU A 187 11.43 3.80 -3.28
N LEU A 188 11.77 2.95 -4.25
CA LEU A 188 11.92 1.50 -4.05
C LEU A 188 13.00 1.17 -3.01
N LEU A 189 13.96 2.05 -2.80
CA LEU A 189 14.98 1.89 -1.76
C LEU A 189 14.39 1.88 -0.34
N TYR A 190 13.23 2.54 -0.09
CA TYR A 190 12.85 2.83 1.29
C TYR A 190 11.33 2.95 1.58
N ARG A 191 10.46 3.27 0.60
CA ARG A 191 9.05 3.57 0.89
C ARG A 191 8.05 3.21 -0.22
N ARG A 192 8.44 2.45 -1.22
CA ARG A 192 7.57 2.04 -2.32
C ARG A 192 7.52 0.53 -2.46
N VAL A 193 6.47 0.04 -3.09
CA VAL A 193 6.29 -1.35 -3.51
C VAL A 193 5.57 -1.36 -4.86
N ASP A 194 5.80 -2.35 -5.69
CA ASP A 194 5.05 -2.54 -6.92
C ASP A 194 3.65 -3.13 -6.63
N LEU A 195 2.68 -2.81 -7.48
CA LEU A 195 1.30 -3.30 -7.33
C LEU A 195 1.19 -4.82 -7.36
N ASP A 196 1.98 -5.49 -8.22
CA ASP A 196 1.99 -6.95 -8.33
C ASP A 196 2.53 -7.61 -7.04
N ASP A 197 3.53 -7.00 -6.42
CA ASP A 197 4.04 -7.44 -5.12
C ASP A 197 2.99 -7.26 -4.01
N VAL A 198 2.18 -6.20 -4.05
CA VAL A 198 1.06 -6.03 -3.09
C VAL A 198 -0.01 -7.09 -3.31
N VAL A 199 -0.36 -7.40 -4.56
CA VAL A 199 -1.31 -8.47 -4.90
C VAL A 199 -0.79 -9.81 -4.37
N SER A 200 0.49 -10.13 -4.59
CA SER A 200 1.10 -11.36 -4.09
C SER A 200 1.08 -11.44 -2.55
N ALA A 201 1.31 -10.32 -1.85
CA ALA A 201 1.20 -10.23 -0.40
C ALA A 201 -0.23 -10.50 0.10
N CYS A 202 -1.25 -9.94 -0.57
CA CYS A 202 -2.65 -10.18 -0.23
C CYS A 202 -3.03 -11.67 -0.38
N ARG A 203 -2.59 -12.31 -1.46
CA ARG A 203 -2.84 -13.74 -1.71
C ARG A 203 -2.21 -14.64 -0.65
N LEU A 204 -0.94 -14.38 -0.32
CA LEU A 204 -0.23 -15.10 0.73
C LEU A 204 -0.86 -14.87 2.11
N ALA A 205 -1.34 -13.65 2.37
CA ALA A 205 -2.07 -13.33 3.59
C ALA A 205 -3.36 -14.14 3.71
N VAL A 206 -4.15 -14.29 2.64
CA VAL A 206 -5.33 -15.17 2.62
C VAL A 206 -4.91 -16.62 2.92
N ALA A 207 -3.91 -17.14 2.20
CA ALA A 207 -3.47 -18.53 2.34
C ALA A 207 -2.89 -18.85 3.74
N ARG A 208 -2.34 -17.85 4.43
CA ARG A 208 -1.68 -18.03 5.74
C ARG A 208 -2.55 -17.61 6.93
N ALA A 209 -3.65 -16.90 6.72
CA ALA A 209 -4.46 -16.31 7.80
C ALA A 209 -4.88 -17.33 8.83
N GLY A 210 -5.40 -18.49 8.43
CA GLY A 210 -5.83 -19.54 9.35
C GLY A 210 -4.73 -20.08 10.25
N ALA A 211 -3.50 -20.22 9.73
CA ALA A 211 -2.34 -20.71 10.50
C ALA A 211 -1.75 -19.61 11.39
N LEU A 212 -1.82 -18.35 10.99
CA LEU A 212 -1.28 -17.20 11.73
C LEU A 212 -2.23 -16.72 12.84
N GLY A 213 -3.54 -16.86 12.62
CA GLY A 213 -4.58 -16.27 13.47
C GLY A 213 -4.62 -14.75 13.33
N PHE A 214 -3.57 -14.06 13.79
CA PHE A 214 -3.45 -12.61 13.72
C PHE A 214 -2.03 -12.17 13.37
N GLY A 215 -1.88 -11.10 12.56
CA GLY A 215 -0.57 -10.52 12.27
C GLY A 215 -0.65 -9.17 11.60
N ARG A 216 0.35 -8.31 11.85
CA ARG A 216 0.57 -7.02 11.16
C ARG A 216 1.88 -7.09 10.38
N TYR A 217 1.88 -6.64 9.13
CA TYR A 217 3.02 -6.78 8.23
C TYR A 217 3.23 -5.52 7.40
N ILE A 218 4.48 -5.06 7.31
CA ILE A 218 4.88 -4.00 6.38
C ILE A 218 5.06 -4.63 5.00
N VAL A 219 4.35 -4.07 4.01
CA VAL A 219 4.45 -4.44 2.59
C VAL A 219 5.14 -3.31 1.85
N SER A 220 6.44 -3.47 1.61
CA SER A 220 7.32 -2.54 0.90
C SER A 220 8.34 -3.34 0.09
N ALA A 221 8.91 -2.78 -0.97
CA ALA A 221 10.05 -3.37 -1.63
C ALA A 221 11.15 -3.70 -0.60
N THR A 222 11.94 -4.73 -0.85
CA THR A 222 13.03 -5.08 0.06
C THR A 222 14.11 -4.00 -0.01
N THR A 223 14.31 -3.31 1.11
CA THR A 223 15.37 -2.31 1.23
C THR A 223 16.75 -2.98 1.20
N PRO A 224 17.74 -2.39 0.52
CA PRO A 224 19.13 -2.84 0.58
C PRO A 224 19.87 -2.30 1.81
N PHE A 225 19.23 -1.40 2.58
CA PHE A 225 19.88 -0.74 3.71
C PHE A 225 19.87 -1.62 4.96
N ALA A 226 20.85 -1.37 5.82
CA ALA A 226 20.99 -1.94 7.15
C ALA A 226 21.04 -0.83 8.21
N PRO A 227 20.86 -1.12 9.51
CA PRO A 227 20.82 -0.12 10.57
C PRO A 227 22.05 0.78 10.66
N ASP A 228 23.23 0.30 10.30
CA ASP A 228 24.49 1.06 10.28
C ASP A 228 24.54 2.13 9.18
N HIS A 229 23.68 2.06 8.18
CA HIS A 229 23.56 3.07 7.14
C HIS A 229 22.75 4.31 7.56
N LEU A 230 21.94 4.23 8.62
CA LEU A 230 20.88 5.21 8.93
C LEU A 230 21.40 6.64 9.17
N VAL A 231 22.59 6.78 9.74
CA VAL A 231 23.22 8.11 9.94
C VAL A 231 23.58 8.72 8.59
N ALA A 232 24.29 7.95 7.74
CA ALA A 232 24.74 8.43 6.44
C ALA A 232 23.56 8.68 5.46
N LEU A 233 22.44 7.95 5.57
CA LEU A 233 21.26 8.18 4.75
C LEU A 233 20.65 9.58 4.92
N ARG A 234 20.89 10.24 6.06
CA ARG A 234 20.36 11.59 6.33
C ARG A 234 21.07 12.72 5.57
N GLY A 235 22.30 12.55 5.20
CA GLY A 235 23.07 13.58 4.51
C GLY A 235 23.82 13.13 3.28
N GLU A 236 24.08 11.83 3.17
CA GLU A 236 24.96 11.24 2.16
C GLU A 236 24.32 10.04 1.46
N ALA A 237 22.99 10.03 1.28
CA ALA A 237 22.26 8.91 0.67
C ALA A 237 22.87 8.47 -0.67
N PRO A 238 23.30 9.35 -1.60
CA PRO A 238 23.95 8.95 -2.84
C PRO A 238 25.23 8.12 -2.60
N SER A 239 26.03 8.47 -1.60
CA SER A 239 27.27 7.74 -1.28
C SER A 239 26.98 6.34 -0.70
N VAL A 240 25.91 6.21 0.08
CA VAL A 240 25.47 4.91 0.59
C VAL A 240 25.00 4.03 -0.58
N VAL A 241 24.16 4.57 -1.46
CA VAL A 241 23.64 3.81 -2.61
C VAL A 241 24.77 3.41 -3.56
N ARG A 242 25.75 4.28 -3.80
CA ARG A 242 26.94 3.97 -4.63
C ARG A 242 27.73 2.79 -4.09
N ARG A 243 27.87 2.66 -2.77
CA ARG A 243 28.56 1.50 -2.18
C ARG A 243 27.81 0.20 -2.39
N LEU A 244 26.47 0.23 -2.39
CA LEU A 244 25.62 -0.94 -2.55
C LEU A 244 25.39 -1.30 -4.03
N PHE A 245 25.30 -0.29 -4.89
CA PHE A 245 25.03 -0.40 -6.33
C PHE A 245 25.95 0.55 -7.12
N PRO A 246 27.22 0.20 -7.31
CA PRO A 246 28.20 1.09 -7.97
C PRO A 246 27.78 1.57 -9.35
N GLU A 247 27.01 0.76 -10.07
CA GLU A 247 26.55 1.03 -11.44
C GLU A 247 25.39 2.04 -11.54
N TYR A 248 24.71 2.36 -10.44
CA TYR A 248 23.50 3.18 -10.51
C TYR A 248 23.78 4.58 -11.07
N GLU A 249 24.94 5.17 -10.77
CA GLU A 249 25.29 6.52 -11.24
C GLU A 249 25.35 6.59 -12.76
N GLN A 250 25.97 5.59 -13.39
CA GLN A 250 26.05 5.53 -14.85
C GLN A 250 24.66 5.34 -15.46
N ILE A 251 23.83 4.44 -14.89
CA ILE A 251 22.46 4.17 -15.37
C ILE A 251 21.60 5.43 -15.27
N PHE A 252 21.70 6.17 -14.16
CA PHE A 252 20.95 7.40 -13.92
C PHE A 252 21.45 8.54 -14.82
N ALA A 253 22.77 8.72 -14.97
CA ALA A 253 23.34 9.76 -15.80
C ALA A 253 22.87 9.67 -17.26
N LEU A 254 22.80 8.46 -17.83
CA LEU A 254 22.28 8.22 -19.19
C LEU A 254 20.83 8.71 -19.39
N ARG A 255 20.08 8.92 -18.30
CA ARG A 255 18.66 9.38 -18.31
C ARG A 255 18.47 10.80 -17.79
N GLY A 256 19.54 11.47 -17.40
CA GLY A 256 19.46 12.75 -16.67
C GLY A 256 18.81 12.61 -15.30
N TRP A 257 18.81 11.42 -14.72
CA TRP A 257 18.23 11.12 -13.42
C TRP A 257 19.20 11.41 -12.28
N LYS A 258 18.65 11.59 -11.09
CA LYS A 258 19.43 11.84 -9.88
C LYS A 258 18.94 11.02 -8.70
N MET A 259 19.83 10.78 -7.75
CA MET A 259 19.54 10.15 -6.48
C MET A 259 18.99 11.20 -5.48
N LEU A 260 18.16 10.77 -4.55
CA LEU A 260 17.74 11.59 -3.41
C LEU A 260 18.98 11.94 -2.56
N ALA A 261 19.10 13.22 -2.20
CA ALA A 261 20.21 13.67 -1.36
C ALA A 261 20.14 13.11 0.07
N SER A 262 18.92 12.88 0.56
CA SER A 262 18.63 12.38 1.91
C SER A 262 17.47 11.40 1.90
N ILE A 263 17.56 10.39 2.76
CA ILE A 263 16.50 9.44 3.06
C ILE A 263 16.23 9.51 4.56
N ASP A 264 14.98 9.80 4.92
CA ASP A 264 14.59 10.07 6.31
C ASP A 264 14.07 8.83 7.06
N ARG A 265 13.74 7.77 6.35
CA ARG A 265 13.22 6.51 6.91
C ARG A 265 13.44 5.34 5.98
N VAL A 266 13.36 4.15 6.54
CA VAL A 266 13.43 2.88 5.79
C VAL A 266 12.36 1.94 6.33
N TYR A 267 11.53 1.39 5.45
CA TYR A 267 10.56 0.35 5.81
C TYR A 267 11.20 -1.03 5.72
N VAL A 268 10.97 -1.84 6.75
CA VAL A 268 11.53 -3.18 6.89
C VAL A 268 10.43 -4.22 6.71
N ASN A 269 10.53 -5.04 5.68
CA ASN A 269 9.55 -6.06 5.34
C ASN A 269 9.92 -7.47 5.86
N ALA A 270 10.87 -7.56 6.79
CA ALA A 270 11.42 -8.84 7.22
C ALA A 270 10.36 -9.77 7.82
N ARG A 271 9.41 -9.25 8.60
CA ARG A 271 8.32 -10.02 9.20
C ARG A 271 7.39 -10.60 8.13
N ALA A 272 6.97 -9.80 7.14
CA ALA A 272 6.17 -10.29 6.00
C ALA A 272 6.90 -11.39 5.21
N ARG A 273 8.19 -11.23 4.99
CA ARG A 273 9.00 -12.25 4.31
C ARG A 273 9.12 -13.54 5.09
N HIS A 274 9.25 -13.46 6.42
CA HIS A 274 9.38 -14.62 7.29
C HIS A 274 8.05 -15.36 7.44
N ASP A 275 6.99 -14.66 7.90
CA ASP A 275 5.75 -15.30 8.34
C ASP A 275 4.83 -15.68 7.16
N LEU A 276 4.72 -14.79 6.15
CA LEU A 276 3.93 -15.05 4.94
C LEU A 276 4.69 -15.86 3.89
N GLY A 277 6.01 -15.96 4.00
CA GLY A 277 6.86 -16.48 2.93
C GLY A 277 6.94 -15.55 1.71
N TRP A 278 6.53 -14.29 1.89
CA TRP A 278 6.46 -13.31 0.81
C TRP A 278 7.84 -12.93 0.26
N ARG A 279 7.94 -12.78 -1.06
CA ARG A 279 9.19 -12.42 -1.75
C ARG A 279 8.86 -11.38 -2.81
N PRO A 280 8.95 -10.06 -2.47
CA PRO A 280 8.76 -8.99 -3.46
C PRO A 280 9.85 -9.08 -4.53
N ARG A 281 9.45 -8.85 -5.77
CA ARG A 281 10.31 -8.98 -6.95
C ARG A 281 10.80 -7.65 -7.49
N TYR A 282 10.01 -6.61 -7.30
CA TYR A 282 10.21 -5.28 -7.91
C TYR A 282 10.87 -4.35 -6.90
N ASP A 283 12.16 -4.60 -6.61
CA ASP A 283 12.99 -3.75 -5.76
C ASP A 283 13.92 -2.83 -6.58
N PHE A 284 14.81 -2.13 -5.91
CA PHE A 284 15.73 -1.21 -6.57
C PHE A 284 16.73 -1.93 -7.50
N ALA A 285 17.20 -3.11 -7.11
CA ALA A 285 18.10 -3.91 -7.95
C ALA A 285 17.40 -4.33 -9.26
N HIS A 286 16.16 -4.85 -9.16
CA HIS A 286 15.34 -5.15 -10.33
C HIS A 286 15.15 -3.92 -11.22
N ALA A 287 14.87 -2.76 -10.63
CA ALA A 287 14.71 -1.53 -11.40
C ALA A 287 15.97 -1.15 -12.16
N LEU A 288 17.17 -1.28 -11.56
CA LEU A 288 18.43 -1.02 -12.25
C LEU A 288 18.65 -2.00 -13.42
N ASP A 289 18.32 -3.28 -13.24
CA ASP A 289 18.44 -4.28 -14.31
C ASP A 289 17.52 -3.96 -15.50
N CYS A 290 16.25 -3.62 -15.23
CA CYS A 290 15.31 -3.18 -16.27
C CYS A 290 15.82 -1.93 -17.00
N LEU A 291 16.27 -0.93 -16.25
CA LEU A 291 16.78 0.32 -16.83
C LEU A 291 18.04 0.07 -17.69
N ARG A 292 18.92 -0.83 -17.29
CA ARG A 292 20.09 -1.25 -18.08
C ARG A 292 19.67 -1.90 -19.40
N ALA A 293 18.59 -2.71 -19.35
CA ALA A 293 18.03 -3.37 -20.53
C ALA A 293 17.11 -2.47 -21.38
N GLY A 294 16.91 -1.20 -21.01
CA GLY A 294 15.99 -0.29 -21.69
C GLY A 294 14.51 -0.64 -21.49
N GLN A 295 14.18 -1.36 -20.43
CA GLN A 295 12.84 -1.81 -20.07
C GLN A 295 12.22 -0.95 -18.98
N ASP A 296 10.88 -0.97 -18.89
CA ASP A 296 10.15 -0.33 -17.79
C ASP A 296 10.33 -1.16 -16.50
N PRO A 297 10.70 -0.55 -15.36
CA PRO A 297 10.91 -1.26 -14.11
C PRO A 297 9.62 -1.69 -13.40
N ARG A 298 8.45 -1.20 -13.84
CA ARG A 298 7.16 -1.54 -13.26
C ARG A 298 6.67 -2.90 -13.77
N SER A 299 5.86 -3.58 -12.94
CA SER A 299 5.23 -4.82 -13.37
C SER A 299 4.25 -4.61 -14.55
N PRO A 300 4.06 -5.63 -15.40
CA PRO A 300 3.01 -5.59 -16.42
C PRO A 300 1.61 -5.34 -15.83
N LEU A 301 1.35 -5.84 -14.61
CA LEU A 301 0.10 -5.61 -13.90
C LEU A 301 -0.07 -4.13 -13.55
N ALA A 302 0.95 -3.48 -12.97
CA ALA A 302 0.91 -2.06 -12.64
C ALA A 302 0.68 -1.18 -13.89
N LEU A 303 1.36 -1.51 -15.00
CA LEU A 303 1.18 -0.83 -16.28
C LEU A 303 -0.24 -1.03 -16.84
N GLY A 304 -0.77 -2.24 -16.76
CA GLY A 304 -2.09 -2.61 -17.29
C GLY A 304 -3.27 -2.05 -16.48
N ILE A 305 -3.10 -1.78 -15.18
CA ILE A 305 -4.11 -1.11 -14.33
C ILE A 305 -4.11 0.39 -14.58
N GLY A 306 -2.95 1.01 -14.69
CA GLY A 306 -2.79 2.45 -14.91
C GLY A 306 -3.35 3.32 -13.77
N ALA A 307 -3.45 4.63 -14.02
CA ALA A 307 -4.00 5.58 -13.05
C ALA A 307 -5.53 5.50 -12.99
N LYS A 308 -6.09 5.50 -11.77
CA LYS A 308 -7.55 5.44 -11.53
C LYS A 308 -8.15 6.79 -11.14
N GLY A 309 -7.32 7.67 -10.54
CA GLY A 309 -7.80 8.86 -9.86
C GLY A 309 -8.55 8.55 -8.56
N TYR A 310 -8.82 9.61 -7.80
CA TYR A 310 -9.47 9.48 -6.48
C TYR A 310 -10.71 10.37 -6.35
N HIS A 311 -11.00 11.19 -7.35
CA HIS A 311 -12.06 12.20 -7.31
C HIS A 311 -12.82 12.24 -8.63
N ALA A 312 -14.14 12.47 -8.56
CA ALA A 312 -15.00 12.67 -9.73
C ALA A 312 -14.66 13.99 -10.44
N GLU A 313 -14.32 15.02 -9.65
CA GLU A 313 -13.91 16.33 -10.15
C GLU A 313 -12.38 16.48 -10.10
N PRO A 314 -11.76 17.27 -10.99
CA PRO A 314 -10.34 17.51 -10.98
C PRO A 314 -9.84 18.09 -9.63
N THR A 315 -8.91 17.41 -8.99
CA THR A 315 -8.27 17.82 -7.73
C THR A 315 -6.75 17.81 -7.85
N GLY A 316 -6.23 18.32 -8.97
CA GLY A 316 -4.79 18.36 -9.23
C GLY A 316 -4.19 16.98 -9.49
N VAL A 317 -3.09 16.66 -8.83
CA VAL A 317 -2.29 15.45 -9.07
C VAL A 317 -3.01 14.13 -8.81
N TYR A 318 -4.16 14.15 -8.17
CA TYR A 318 -4.95 12.96 -7.85
C TYR A 318 -6.04 12.63 -8.89
N THR A 319 -6.12 13.38 -9.97
CA THR A 319 -7.09 13.16 -11.04
C THR A 319 -6.40 12.58 -12.28
N PRO A 320 -6.96 11.51 -12.91
CA PRO A 320 -6.42 11.00 -14.17
C PRO A 320 -6.43 12.10 -15.25
N GLY A 321 -5.36 12.21 -16.00
CA GLY A 321 -5.26 13.16 -17.10
C GLY A 321 -4.89 14.60 -16.70
N SER A 322 -4.63 14.89 -15.43
CA SER A 322 -3.96 16.14 -15.05
C SER A 322 -2.48 16.09 -15.45
N THR A 323 -2.21 16.06 -16.75
CA THR A 323 -0.91 16.49 -17.26
C THR A 323 -0.81 17.96 -16.94
N SER A 324 0.14 18.35 -16.12
CA SER A 324 0.52 19.75 -15.96
C SER A 324 0.86 20.30 -17.36
N SER A 325 -0.09 20.99 -17.98
CA SER A 325 0.18 21.91 -19.06
C SER A 325 0.84 23.14 -18.44
N GLY A 326 2.12 23.33 -18.71
CA GLY A 326 2.87 24.51 -18.30
C GLY A 326 4.34 24.22 -18.26
#